data_b86c7925530f26c8154b8ec2078eab20
#
_entry.id   b86c7925530f26c8154b8ec2078eab20
#
_cell.length_a   1.000
_cell.length_b   1.000
_cell.length_c   1.000
_cell.angle_alpha   90.00
_cell.angle_beta   90.00
_cell.angle_gamma   90.00
#
_symmetry.space_group_name_H-M   'P 1'
#
loop_
_entity.id
_entity.type
_entity.pdbx_description
1 polymer ?
#
loop_
_entity_poly.entity_id
_entity_poly.type
_entity_poly.pdbx_seq_one_letter_code
_entity_poly.pdbx_strand_id
1 'polypeptide(L)'
;MKLKNLIILLSCAVLIASCKGKGLFGKDKKHDKSDVTGWNYNDKNMGGYQVSKEKEQATGPGLVFVPGGTFTMGQTDEDVMGDFNNIPRRQTVPSFYIDKTEVANVHYREYLYWLARVFDPANDPSYQKIQDAALPDTLVWRSELAYNEPLVEYYLRHPSFNNYPVVGVSWKQAYDFCLWRSDRVNEGNLIDKGLAAKQGLQAQQGEDNFTTKSYLLGFYAPQPGKQGKKSTLKTAQGTPRTQVTMEDGILQPDYRLPTEAEWEYAALGYISQNPRPSQKEGKRGEELIMNKQIYPWSHNPNGMRDTRHGSWQGMMLANFKRGNGDYAGVAGGLNDDAIYTSDVKSFYPNGFGLYNMAGNVSEWVADVYRPLTLLDADDVAPYRGNKYQKMLIVDSTSADPTTRFARDSMGRVKYTDVTDKESMMRRNYQRGNVINFIDGDSLSQSNYGYGNTTLVSDKSRVYKGGSWADYAYWLSPGTRRYMEEDQSSATVGFRCAMSRMGSTEGNKRKTGNWWKDKRQKR
;
A
#
# COMPACT_ATOMS: atom_id res chain seq x y z
N MET A 1 -55.31 -56.62 27.42
CA MET A 1 -53.94 -56.06 27.22
C MET A 1 -53.89 -55.10 26.04
N LYS A 2 -54.88 -54.29 25.75
CA LYS A 2 -54.84 -53.48 24.49
C LYS A 2 -55.18 -51.98 24.69
N LEU A 3 -55.84 -51.63 25.78
CA LEU A 3 -56.23 -50.22 25.95
C LEU A 3 -55.19 -49.38 26.74
N LYS A 4 -54.49 -49.99 27.69
CA LYS A 4 -53.43 -49.32 28.47
C LYS A 4 -52.21 -48.96 27.63
N ASN A 5 -51.84 -49.82 26.66
CA ASN A 5 -50.69 -49.59 25.81
C ASN A 5 -50.98 -48.52 24.73
N LEU A 6 -52.26 -48.36 24.36
CA LEU A 6 -52.69 -47.32 23.41
C LEU A 6 -52.64 -45.93 24.07
N ILE A 7 -53.02 -45.83 25.34
CA ILE A 7 -52.99 -44.58 26.09
C ILE A 7 -51.54 -44.12 26.37
N ILE A 8 -50.64 -45.09 26.65
CA ILE A 8 -49.21 -44.77 26.83
C ILE A 8 -48.58 -44.33 25.49
N LEU A 9 -48.92 -44.94 24.39
CA LEU A 9 -48.44 -44.53 23.07
C LEU A 9 -49.00 -43.16 22.66
N LEU A 10 -50.25 -42.85 22.99
CA LEU A 10 -50.82 -41.52 22.71
C LEU A 10 -50.21 -40.44 23.62
N SER A 11 -49.93 -40.74 24.92
CA SER A 11 -49.27 -39.79 25.82
C SER A 11 -47.81 -39.53 25.45
N CYS A 12 -47.07 -40.57 24.98
CA CYS A 12 -45.71 -40.35 24.42
C CYS A 12 -45.73 -39.55 23.11
N ALA A 13 -46.71 -39.75 22.25
CA ALA A 13 -46.84 -38.97 21.00
C ALA A 13 -47.15 -37.48 21.26
N VAL A 14 -47.94 -37.16 22.30
CA VAL A 14 -48.23 -35.79 22.71
C VAL A 14 -47.01 -35.15 23.36
N LEU A 15 -46.18 -35.89 24.14
CA LEU A 15 -44.94 -35.36 24.70
C LEU A 15 -43.84 -35.13 23.65
N ILE A 16 -43.77 -35.94 22.60
CA ILE A 16 -42.84 -35.74 21.49
C ILE A 16 -43.28 -34.58 20.58
N ALA A 17 -44.59 -34.36 20.41
CA ALA A 17 -45.13 -33.21 19.70
C ALA A 17 -44.91 -31.87 20.43
N SER A 18 -44.88 -31.91 21.77
CA SER A 18 -44.60 -30.71 22.61
C SER A 18 -43.14 -30.27 22.58
N CYS A 19 -42.18 -31.13 22.22
CA CYS A 19 -40.77 -30.75 22.07
C CYS A 19 -40.39 -30.24 20.66
N LYS A 20 -41.31 -30.24 19.71
CA LYS A 20 -41.15 -29.60 18.41
C LYS A 20 -42.08 -28.41 18.22
N GLY A 21 -42.30 -27.66 19.30
CA GLY A 21 -42.90 -26.33 19.26
C GLY A 21 -41.96 -25.37 18.51
N LYS A 22 -41.97 -25.40 17.18
CA LYS A 22 -41.65 -24.22 16.40
C LYS A 22 -42.74 -23.21 16.76
N GLY A 23 -42.42 -22.31 17.67
CA GLY A 23 -43.27 -21.23 18.06
C GLY A 23 -43.87 -20.55 16.82
N LEU A 24 -45.19 -20.37 16.84
CA LEU A 24 -45.99 -19.58 15.90
C LEU A 24 -45.68 -18.06 16.00
N PHE A 25 -44.71 -17.70 16.83
CA PHE A 25 -44.14 -16.36 16.96
C PHE A 25 -42.84 -16.34 16.13
N GLY A 26 -42.79 -15.35 15.24
CA GLY A 26 -41.77 -15.20 14.20
C GLY A 26 -40.37 -15.50 14.70
N LYS A 27 -39.52 -16.01 13.78
CA LYS A 27 -38.09 -16.15 14.01
C LYS A 27 -37.59 -14.85 14.63
N ASP A 28 -37.41 -14.85 15.96
CA ASP A 28 -36.61 -13.82 16.58
C ASP A 28 -35.26 -13.85 15.88
N LYS A 29 -35.02 -12.83 15.08
CA LYS A 29 -33.68 -12.61 14.54
C LYS A 29 -32.80 -12.49 15.77
N LYS A 30 -31.92 -13.47 15.99
CA LYS A 30 -30.90 -13.39 17.01
C LYS A 30 -30.11 -12.12 16.73
N HIS A 31 -30.47 -11.03 17.40
CA HIS A 31 -29.71 -9.81 17.36
C HIS A 31 -28.42 -10.05 18.14
N ASP A 32 -27.28 -9.67 17.54
CA ASP A 32 -26.03 -9.69 18.26
C ASP A 32 -26.14 -8.69 19.43
N LYS A 33 -25.90 -9.15 20.65
CA LYS A 33 -25.97 -8.32 21.87
C LYS A 33 -24.61 -7.74 22.19
N SER A 34 -24.61 -6.55 22.75
CA SER A 34 -23.43 -5.96 23.37
C SER A 34 -23.08 -6.72 24.65
N ASP A 35 -21.87 -7.22 24.74
CA ASP A 35 -21.36 -7.86 25.95
C ASP A 35 -21.13 -6.84 27.09
N VAL A 36 -21.14 -5.54 26.77
CA VAL A 36 -20.90 -4.46 27.73
C VAL A 36 -22.21 -3.92 28.32
N THR A 37 -23.21 -3.68 27.46
CA THR A 37 -24.47 -3.07 27.86
C THR A 37 -25.65 -4.03 27.86
N GLY A 38 -25.51 -5.20 27.22
CA GLY A 38 -26.60 -6.15 27.01
C GLY A 38 -27.65 -5.72 25.99
N TRP A 39 -27.46 -4.55 25.34
CA TRP A 39 -28.39 -4.05 24.34
C TRP A 39 -28.20 -4.75 23.00
N ASN A 40 -29.28 -4.89 22.23
CA ASN A 40 -29.18 -5.46 20.89
C ASN A 40 -28.61 -4.43 19.94
N TYR A 41 -27.62 -4.84 19.16
CA TYR A 41 -27.13 -4.07 18.02
C TYR A 41 -28.14 -4.09 16.88
N ASN A 42 -28.13 -3.04 16.05
CA ASN A 42 -28.99 -2.90 14.87
C ASN A 42 -30.49 -2.95 15.19
N ASP A 43 -30.88 -2.59 16.41
CA ASP A 43 -32.25 -2.55 16.90
C ASP A 43 -32.66 -1.11 17.22
N LYS A 44 -33.62 -0.55 16.44
CA LYS A 44 -34.09 0.81 16.60
C LYS A 44 -34.76 1.08 17.97
N ASN A 45 -35.27 0.02 18.62
CA ASN A 45 -35.94 0.13 19.91
C ASN A 45 -34.96 0.05 21.10
N MET A 46 -33.68 -0.26 20.82
CA MET A 46 -32.62 -0.34 21.83
C MET A 46 -31.46 0.60 21.47
N GLY A 47 -31.78 1.87 21.29
CA GLY A 47 -30.78 2.92 21.00
C GLY A 47 -30.33 3.01 19.55
N GLY A 48 -30.63 2.03 18.70
CA GLY A 48 -30.38 2.08 17.26
C GLY A 48 -28.92 2.00 16.83
N TYR A 49 -27.99 1.64 17.73
CA TYR A 49 -26.58 1.55 17.37
C TYR A 49 -26.35 0.50 16.28
N GLN A 50 -25.77 0.94 15.15
CA GLN A 50 -25.53 0.10 13.98
C GLN A 50 -24.12 -0.48 14.03
N VAL A 51 -24.02 -1.80 13.92
CA VAL A 51 -22.75 -2.52 13.86
C VAL A 51 -22.71 -3.36 12.59
N SER A 52 -21.70 -3.16 11.79
CA SER A 52 -21.43 -4.03 10.66
C SER A 52 -20.81 -5.35 11.13
N LYS A 53 -21.14 -6.46 10.45
CA LYS A 53 -20.52 -7.74 10.77
C LYS A 53 -19.03 -7.65 10.51
N GLU A 54 -18.25 -8.27 11.41
CA GLU A 54 -16.81 -8.42 11.21
C GLU A 54 -16.54 -9.02 9.83
N LYS A 55 -15.70 -8.37 9.08
CA LYS A 55 -15.36 -8.73 7.72
C LYS A 55 -13.88 -8.55 7.50
N GLU A 56 -13.28 -9.53 6.85
CA GLU A 56 -11.90 -9.43 6.41
C GLU A 56 -11.78 -8.33 5.34
N GLN A 57 -10.71 -7.54 5.43
CA GLN A 57 -10.39 -6.55 4.39
C GLN A 57 -10.18 -7.26 3.05
N ALA A 58 -10.86 -6.78 2.01
CA ALA A 58 -10.66 -7.30 0.68
C ALA A 58 -9.27 -6.90 0.15
N THR A 59 -8.63 -7.82 -0.57
CA THR A 59 -7.40 -7.51 -1.30
C THR A 59 -7.74 -6.54 -2.43
N GLY A 60 -7.04 -5.41 -2.50
CA GLY A 60 -7.20 -4.45 -3.59
C GLY A 60 -6.70 -5.01 -4.93
N PRO A 61 -7.22 -4.50 -6.06
CA PRO A 61 -6.74 -4.90 -7.38
C PRO A 61 -5.22 -4.78 -7.51
N GLY A 62 -4.57 -5.80 -8.07
CA GLY A 62 -3.12 -5.82 -8.31
C GLY A 62 -2.24 -6.12 -7.09
N LEU A 63 -2.81 -6.14 -5.89
CA LEU A 63 -2.07 -6.31 -4.64
C LEU A 63 -1.90 -7.78 -4.24
N VAL A 64 -0.82 -8.04 -3.52
CA VAL A 64 -0.52 -9.30 -2.82
C VAL A 64 -0.46 -9.03 -1.32
N PHE A 65 -1.02 -9.94 -0.54
CA PHE A 65 -0.93 -9.89 0.92
C PHE A 65 0.46 -10.33 1.39
N VAL A 66 1.10 -9.48 2.20
CA VAL A 66 2.37 -9.76 2.88
C VAL A 66 2.10 -9.82 4.37
N PRO A 67 2.25 -11.01 5.00
CA PRO A 67 2.10 -11.14 6.45
C PRO A 67 3.25 -10.38 7.13
N GLY A 68 2.92 -9.59 8.13
CA GLY A 68 3.91 -8.87 8.91
C GLY A 68 4.82 -9.79 9.72
N GLY A 69 5.93 -9.24 10.16
CA GLY A 69 6.89 -9.97 10.96
C GLY A 69 8.09 -9.14 11.37
N THR A 70 8.94 -9.70 12.18
CA THR A 70 10.22 -9.10 12.58
C THR A 70 11.32 -9.64 11.69
N PHE A 71 12.15 -8.74 11.20
CA PHE A 71 13.29 -9.08 10.35
C PHE A 71 14.48 -8.17 10.67
N THR A 72 15.64 -8.49 10.12
CA THR A 72 16.81 -7.62 10.16
C THR A 72 16.84 -6.78 8.89
N MET A 73 16.52 -5.51 9.03
CA MET A 73 16.61 -4.49 7.99
C MET A 73 18.04 -3.99 7.89
N GLY A 74 18.49 -3.64 6.69
CA GLY A 74 19.80 -3.06 6.46
C GLY A 74 20.67 -3.89 5.51
N GLN A 75 21.86 -3.43 5.25
CA GLN A 75 22.81 -4.13 4.38
C GLN A 75 23.30 -5.43 5.01
N THR A 76 23.82 -6.32 4.16
CA THR A 76 24.52 -7.53 4.60
C THR A 76 25.94 -7.18 5.07
N ASP A 77 26.61 -8.13 5.73
CA ASP A 77 28.02 -7.97 6.13
C ASP A 77 28.96 -7.73 4.94
N GLU A 78 28.49 -8.00 3.72
CA GLU A 78 29.22 -7.82 2.47
C GLU A 78 28.95 -6.43 1.84
N ASP A 79 29.00 -5.36 2.65
CA ASP A 79 28.96 -4.00 2.13
C ASP A 79 30.30 -3.60 1.51
N VAL A 80 30.45 -3.89 0.21
CA VAL A 80 31.68 -3.66 -0.55
C VAL A 80 32.03 -2.17 -0.65
N MET A 81 31.02 -1.29 -0.62
CA MET A 81 31.22 0.16 -0.72
C MET A 81 31.60 0.78 0.63
N GLY A 82 31.22 0.13 1.72
CA GLY A 82 31.52 0.65 3.07
C GLY A 82 30.75 1.92 3.42
N ASP A 83 29.60 2.15 2.79
CA ASP A 83 28.80 3.38 3.00
C ASP A 83 28.21 3.46 4.40
N PHE A 84 27.93 2.32 5.01
CA PHE A 84 27.26 2.17 6.31
C PHE A 84 25.96 2.98 6.43
N ASN A 85 25.32 3.30 5.32
CA ASN A 85 24.12 4.14 5.28
C ASN A 85 22.83 3.38 5.63
N ASN A 86 22.90 2.07 5.81
CA ASN A 86 21.80 1.20 6.24
C ASN A 86 22.32 0.08 7.13
N ILE A 87 22.70 0.41 8.35
CA ILE A 87 23.26 -0.53 9.33
C ILE A 87 22.19 -1.56 9.72
N PRO A 88 22.55 -2.85 9.81
CA PRO A 88 21.62 -3.91 10.19
C PRO A 88 20.95 -3.65 11.54
N ARG A 89 19.60 -3.67 11.56
CA ARG A 89 18.80 -3.48 12.76
C ARG A 89 17.54 -4.33 12.72
N ARG A 90 17.08 -4.78 13.88
CA ARG A 90 15.82 -5.52 13.97
C ARG A 90 14.65 -4.56 13.91
N GLN A 91 13.70 -4.88 13.03
CA GLN A 91 12.50 -4.07 12.81
C GLN A 91 11.29 -4.99 12.69
N THR A 92 10.15 -4.55 13.18
CA THR A 92 8.86 -5.26 13.03
C THR A 92 7.98 -4.51 12.06
N VAL A 93 7.60 -5.17 10.99
CA VAL A 93 6.69 -4.63 9.97
C VAL A 93 5.29 -5.20 10.19
N PRO A 94 4.24 -4.37 10.27
CA PRO A 94 2.86 -4.86 10.32
C PRO A 94 2.49 -5.52 9.00
N SER A 95 1.44 -6.34 8.99
CA SER A 95 0.90 -6.91 7.74
C SER A 95 0.38 -5.81 6.82
N PHE A 96 0.60 -5.98 5.53
CA PHE A 96 0.22 -5.01 4.51
C PHE A 96 -0.06 -5.70 3.16
N TYR A 97 -0.48 -4.92 2.20
CA TYR A 97 -0.60 -5.32 0.80
C TYR A 97 0.37 -4.50 -0.03
N ILE A 98 0.96 -5.12 -1.06
CA ILE A 98 1.88 -4.47 -2.00
C ILE A 98 1.57 -4.91 -3.42
N ASP A 99 1.85 -4.08 -4.40
CA ASP A 99 1.71 -4.43 -5.81
C ASP A 99 2.59 -5.60 -6.19
N LYS A 100 2.00 -6.51 -6.95
CA LYS A 100 2.69 -7.70 -7.46
C LYS A 100 3.86 -7.36 -8.38
N THR A 101 3.73 -6.28 -9.13
CA THR A 101 4.69 -5.76 -10.10
C THR A 101 4.90 -4.27 -9.88
N GLU A 102 5.90 -3.68 -10.53
CA GLU A 102 5.98 -2.23 -10.72
C GLU A 102 4.72 -1.72 -11.43
N VAL A 103 4.41 -0.45 -11.29
CA VAL A 103 3.34 0.20 -12.06
C VAL A 103 3.77 0.27 -13.52
N ALA A 104 2.97 -0.33 -14.41
CA ALA A 104 3.25 -0.37 -15.84
C ALA A 104 2.76 0.90 -16.57
N ASN A 105 3.34 1.18 -17.73
CA ASN A 105 2.96 2.31 -18.60
C ASN A 105 1.46 2.36 -18.90
N VAL A 106 0.82 1.20 -19.12
CA VAL A 106 -0.63 1.14 -19.37
C VAL A 106 -1.45 1.68 -18.19
N HIS A 107 -1.04 1.35 -16.96
CA HIS A 107 -1.73 1.81 -15.75
C HIS A 107 -1.53 3.31 -15.51
N TYR A 108 -0.31 3.80 -15.77
CA TYR A 108 -0.05 5.23 -15.63
C TYR A 108 -0.77 6.06 -16.71
N ARG A 109 -0.89 5.54 -17.94
CA ARG A 109 -1.70 6.16 -18.99
C ARG A 109 -3.19 6.16 -18.67
N GLU A 110 -3.70 5.16 -17.97
CA GLU A 110 -5.08 5.17 -17.44
C GLU A 110 -5.30 6.36 -16.50
N TYR A 111 -4.34 6.64 -15.62
CA TYR A 111 -4.36 7.83 -14.76
C TYR A 111 -4.35 9.13 -15.57
N LEU A 112 -3.45 9.27 -16.54
CA LEU A 112 -3.39 10.44 -17.41
C LEU A 112 -4.67 10.64 -18.21
N TYR A 113 -5.24 9.56 -18.75
CA TYR A 113 -6.52 9.61 -19.45
C TYR A 113 -7.65 10.09 -18.54
N TRP A 114 -7.69 9.62 -17.30
CA TRP A 114 -8.69 10.06 -16.33
C TRP A 114 -8.53 11.55 -16.03
N LEU A 115 -7.30 12.04 -15.83
CA LEU A 115 -7.02 13.46 -15.62
C LEU A 115 -7.46 14.29 -16.81
N ALA A 116 -7.11 13.90 -18.02
CA ALA A 116 -7.48 14.62 -19.25
C ALA A 116 -9.00 14.72 -19.43
N ARG A 117 -9.74 13.68 -19.01
CA ARG A 117 -11.20 13.65 -19.09
C ARG A 117 -11.88 14.52 -18.02
N VAL A 118 -11.39 14.48 -16.78
CA VAL A 118 -12.03 15.17 -15.65
C VAL A 118 -11.60 16.64 -15.58
N PHE A 119 -10.34 16.91 -15.85
CA PHE A 119 -9.74 18.24 -15.83
C PHE A 119 -9.40 18.68 -17.26
N ASP A 120 -10.44 18.81 -18.10
CA ASP A 120 -10.29 19.23 -19.49
C ASP A 120 -9.99 20.74 -19.55
N PRO A 121 -8.84 21.16 -20.11
CA PRO A 121 -8.47 22.57 -20.28
C PRO A 121 -9.48 23.39 -21.11
N ALA A 122 -10.32 22.73 -21.91
CA ALA A 122 -11.40 23.39 -22.63
C ALA A 122 -12.49 23.94 -21.69
N ASN A 123 -12.65 23.33 -20.51
CA ASN A 123 -13.60 23.82 -19.49
C ASN A 123 -12.96 24.89 -18.59
N ASP A 124 -11.70 24.72 -18.21
CA ASP A 124 -10.92 25.67 -17.42
C ASP A 124 -9.45 25.60 -17.82
N PRO A 125 -8.86 26.67 -18.37
CA PRO A 125 -7.45 26.70 -18.78
C PRO A 125 -6.46 26.38 -17.64
N SER A 126 -6.84 26.58 -16.38
CA SER A 126 -6.00 26.25 -15.23
C SER A 126 -5.73 24.75 -15.09
N TYR A 127 -6.60 23.90 -15.64
CA TYR A 127 -6.47 22.45 -15.62
C TYR A 127 -5.30 21.92 -16.44
N GLN A 128 -4.78 22.71 -17.40
CA GLN A 128 -3.57 22.38 -18.13
C GLN A 128 -2.41 22.09 -17.17
N LYS A 129 -2.27 22.90 -16.12
CA LYS A 129 -1.21 22.72 -15.10
C LYS A 129 -1.32 21.39 -14.35
N ILE A 130 -2.55 20.89 -14.15
CA ILE A 130 -2.79 19.59 -13.49
C ILE A 130 -2.32 18.47 -14.40
N GLN A 131 -2.63 18.54 -15.69
CA GLN A 131 -2.20 17.55 -16.67
C GLN A 131 -0.68 17.57 -16.85
N ASP A 132 -0.08 18.75 -17.02
CA ASP A 132 1.37 18.92 -17.21
C ASP A 132 2.16 18.40 -15.99
N ALA A 133 1.66 18.66 -14.78
CA ALA A 133 2.29 18.18 -13.55
C ALA A 133 2.26 16.65 -13.39
N ALA A 134 1.31 15.97 -14.03
CA ALA A 134 1.17 14.52 -13.97
C ALA A 134 1.96 13.79 -15.06
N LEU A 135 2.40 14.50 -16.14
CA LEU A 135 3.14 13.87 -17.24
C LEU A 135 4.53 13.41 -16.77
N PRO A 136 4.91 12.14 -16.99
CA PRO A 136 6.29 11.70 -16.79
C PRO A 136 7.25 12.48 -17.68
N ASP A 137 8.43 12.73 -17.16
CA ASP A 137 9.51 13.33 -17.95
C ASP A 137 10.10 12.29 -18.90
N THR A 138 9.75 12.38 -20.18
CA THR A 138 10.28 11.47 -21.21
C THR A 138 11.70 11.83 -21.65
N LEU A 139 12.18 13.04 -21.34
CA LEU A 139 13.53 13.48 -21.69
C LEU A 139 14.62 12.78 -20.87
N VAL A 140 14.25 12.09 -19.80
CA VAL A 140 15.15 11.25 -18.98
C VAL A 140 15.87 10.15 -19.81
N TRP A 141 15.35 9.82 -21.00
CA TRP A 141 15.97 8.87 -21.92
C TRP A 141 17.11 9.47 -22.73
N ARG A 142 17.20 10.80 -22.83
CA ARG A 142 18.25 11.45 -23.61
C ARG A 142 19.62 11.23 -23.00
N SER A 143 20.56 10.94 -23.86
CA SER A 143 21.98 10.84 -23.53
C SER A 143 22.76 11.49 -24.65
N GLU A 144 23.75 12.33 -24.31
CA GLU A 144 24.51 13.11 -25.28
C GLU A 144 25.20 12.25 -26.35
N LEU A 145 25.59 11.04 -26.01
CA LEU A 145 26.35 10.15 -26.88
C LEU A 145 25.61 8.85 -27.23
N ALA A 146 24.29 8.81 -27.04
CA ALA A 146 23.45 7.67 -27.40
C ALA A 146 22.20 8.10 -28.17
N TYR A 147 21.80 7.30 -29.17
CA TYR A 147 20.59 7.54 -29.94
C TYR A 147 19.37 6.92 -29.25
N ASN A 148 18.79 7.65 -28.31
CA ASN A 148 17.65 7.21 -27.50
C ASN A 148 16.33 7.98 -27.81
N GLU A 149 16.29 8.81 -28.83
CA GLU A 149 15.08 9.56 -29.23
C GLU A 149 13.85 8.65 -29.46
N PRO A 150 13.97 7.41 -29.99
CA PRO A 150 12.82 6.51 -30.07
C PRO A 150 12.20 6.18 -28.70
N LEU A 151 13.00 6.13 -27.62
CA LEU A 151 12.48 5.89 -26.27
C LEU A 151 11.79 7.14 -25.71
N VAL A 152 12.32 8.33 -26.01
CA VAL A 152 11.68 9.60 -25.64
C VAL A 152 10.26 9.67 -26.20
N GLU A 153 10.11 9.23 -27.45
CA GLU A 153 8.84 9.36 -28.19
C GLU A 153 7.86 8.24 -27.89
N TYR A 154 8.35 6.99 -27.84
CA TYR A 154 7.49 5.80 -27.87
C TYR A 154 7.37 5.07 -26.55
N TYR A 155 8.32 5.18 -25.62
CA TYR A 155 8.36 4.35 -24.43
C TYR A 155 7.08 4.41 -23.59
N LEU A 156 6.57 5.60 -23.31
CA LEU A 156 5.34 5.76 -22.54
C LEU A 156 4.08 5.39 -23.36
N ARG A 157 4.10 5.61 -24.69
CA ARG A 157 2.87 5.67 -25.49
C ARG A 157 2.63 4.44 -26.36
N HIS A 158 3.69 3.82 -26.86
CA HIS A 158 3.55 2.73 -27.82
C HIS A 158 3.07 1.44 -27.14
N PRO A 159 2.12 0.69 -27.73
CA PRO A 159 1.55 -0.54 -27.15
C PRO A 159 2.57 -1.61 -26.80
N SER A 160 3.70 -1.69 -27.51
CA SER A 160 4.77 -2.64 -27.22
C SER A 160 5.37 -2.47 -25.83
N PHE A 161 5.27 -1.27 -25.25
CA PHE A 161 5.75 -0.97 -23.90
C PHE A 161 4.63 -0.91 -22.86
N ASN A 162 3.41 -1.42 -23.16
CA ASN A 162 2.28 -1.39 -22.25
C ASN A 162 2.60 -1.98 -20.88
N ASN A 163 3.26 -3.13 -20.87
CA ASN A 163 3.61 -3.89 -19.66
C ASN A 163 5.03 -3.58 -19.14
N TYR A 164 5.68 -2.57 -19.64
CA TYR A 164 6.96 -2.10 -19.13
C TYR A 164 6.74 -1.12 -17.98
N PRO A 165 7.65 -1.03 -17.00
CA PRO A 165 7.48 -0.14 -15.86
C PRO A 165 7.46 1.32 -16.30
N VAL A 166 6.63 2.13 -15.69
CA VAL A 166 6.68 3.58 -15.90
C VAL A 166 7.95 4.15 -15.28
N VAL A 167 8.64 5.01 -16.03
CA VAL A 167 9.84 5.73 -15.60
C VAL A 167 9.73 7.21 -15.93
N GLY A 168 10.68 8.02 -15.45
CA GLY A 168 10.59 9.47 -15.59
C GLY A 168 9.52 10.08 -14.69
N VAL A 169 9.14 9.37 -13.64
CA VAL A 169 8.17 9.82 -12.63
C VAL A 169 8.86 10.29 -11.37
N SER A 170 8.49 11.46 -10.88
CA SER A 170 8.92 11.98 -9.60
C SER A 170 8.19 11.28 -8.45
N TRP A 171 8.72 11.42 -7.23
CA TRP A 171 8.07 10.90 -6.03
C TRP A 171 6.66 11.50 -5.83
N LYS A 172 6.49 12.80 -6.11
CA LYS A 172 5.19 13.49 -6.04
C LYS A 172 4.19 12.89 -7.01
N GLN A 173 4.59 12.66 -8.25
CA GLN A 173 3.73 12.03 -9.26
C GLN A 173 3.34 10.60 -8.88
N ALA A 174 4.27 9.81 -8.33
CA ALA A 174 4.00 8.47 -7.83
C ALA A 174 3.01 8.50 -6.64
N TYR A 175 3.15 9.47 -5.74
CA TYR A 175 2.25 9.67 -4.61
C TYR A 175 0.83 10.06 -5.08
N ASP A 176 0.73 11.00 -6.03
CA ASP A 176 -0.57 11.42 -6.60
C ASP A 176 -1.27 10.28 -7.34
N PHE A 177 -0.53 9.43 -8.05
CA PHE A 177 -1.06 8.21 -8.64
C PHE A 177 -1.67 7.28 -7.57
N CYS A 178 -1.00 7.09 -6.43
CA CYS A 178 -1.52 6.28 -5.33
C CYS A 178 -2.84 6.84 -4.78
N LEU A 179 -2.94 8.16 -4.60
CA LEU A 179 -4.17 8.81 -4.16
C LEU A 179 -5.31 8.63 -5.18
N TRP A 180 -5.03 8.88 -6.46
CA TRP A 180 -5.99 8.66 -7.54
C TRP A 180 -6.49 7.21 -7.56
N ARG A 181 -5.59 6.23 -7.45
CA ARG A 181 -5.93 4.80 -7.40
C ARG A 181 -6.84 4.47 -6.22
N SER A 182 -6.58 5.05 -5.04
CA SER A 182 -7.42 4.90 -3.85
C SER A 182 -8.86 5.32 -4.13
N ASP A 183 -9.01 6.48 -4.75
CA ASP A 183 -10.32 7.03 -5.07
C ASP A 183 -11.06 6.15 -6.11
N ARG A 184 -10.36 5.73 -7.17
CA ARG A 184 -10.98 4.89 -8.22
C ARG A 184 -11.40 3.52 -7.68
N VAL A 185 -10.58 2.90 -6.83
CA VAL A 185 -10.92 1.60 -6.22
C VAL A 185 -12.11 1.73 -5.26
N ASN A 186 -12.14 2.77 -4.44
CA ASN A 186 -13.25 3.00 -3.53
C ASN A 186 -14.55 3.36 -4.26
N GLU A 187 -14.49 4.15 -5.31
CA GLU A 187 -15.63 4.40 -6.19
C GLU A 187 -16.13 3.10 -6.83
N GLY A 188 -15.25 2.25 -7.35
CA GLY A 188 -15.58 0.94 -7.88
C GLY A 188 -16.30 0.06 -6.85
N ASN A 189 -15.84 0.06 -5.61
CA ASN A 189 -16.49 -0.67 -4.51
C ASN A 189 -17.92 -0.17 -4.25
N LEU A 190 -18.19 1.14 -4.34
CA LEU A 190 -19.53 1.70 -4.20
C LEU A 190 -20.42 1.29 -5.37
N ILE A 191 -19.91 1.31 -6.59
CA ILE A 191 -20.63 0.89 -7.80
C ILE A 191 -20.99 -0.59 -7.73
N ASP A 192 -20.06 -1.46 -7.33
CA ASP A 192 -20.28 -2.90 -7.19
C ASP A 192 -21.33 -3.24 -6.12
N LYS A 193 -21.41 -2.41 -5.08
CA LYS A 193 -22.46 -2.52 -4.05
C LYS A 193 -23.79 -1.91 -4.46
N GLY A 194 -23.84 -1.23 -5.61
CA GLY A 194 -25.04 -0.54 -6.10
C GLY A 194 -25.37 0.75 -5.33
N LEU A 195 -24.40 1.31 -4.61
CA LEU A 195 -24.51 2.56 -3.85
C LEU A 195 -24.20 3.80 -4.71
N ALA A 196 -23.47 3.60 -5.79
CA ALA A 196 -23.20 4.60 -6.81
C ALA A 196 -23.59 4.07 -8.20
N ALA A 197 -23.97 4.96 -9.11
CA ALA A 197 -24.21 4.63 -10.51
C ALA A 197 -22.88 4.39 -11.23
N LYS A 198 -22.91 3.56 -12.29
CA LYS A 198 -21.78 3.44 -13.20
C LYS A 198 -21.50 4.80 -13.87
N GLN A 199 -20.25 5.18 -13.89
CA GLN A 199 -19.81 6.45 -14.44
C GLN A 199 -19.75 6.38 -15.98
N GLY A 200 -20.40 7.33 -16.63
CA GLY A 200 -20.20 7.59 -18.06
C GLY A 200 -19.02 8.52 -18.29
N LEU A 201 -18.69 8.77 -19.55
CA LEU A 201 -17.57 9.64 -19.95
C LEU A 201 -17.71 11.09 -19.42
N GLN A 202 -18.93 11.57 -19.25
CA GLN A 202 -19.26 12.95 -18.82
C GLN A 202 -19.63 13.07 -17.33
N ALA A 203 -19.44 12.02 -16.54
CA ALA A 203 -20.06 11.94 -15.23
C ALA A 203 -19.38 12.77 -14.13
N GLN A 204 -18.15 13.14 -14.32
CA GLN A 204 -17.34 13.91 -13.36
C GLN A 204 -16.54 14.98 -14.12
N GLN A 205 -16.54 16.20 -13.61
CA GLN A 205 -15.79 17.30 -14.22
C GLN A 205 -15.20 18.22 -13.14
N GLY A 206 -13.94 18.54 -13.28
CA GLY A 206 -13.22 19.45 -12.40
C GLY A 206 -13.29 19.04 -10.92
N GLU A 207 -13.57 20.01 -10.09
CA GLU A 207 -13.63 19.81 -8.63
C GLU A 207 -14.76 18.87 -8.17
N ASP A 208 -15.81 18.70 -8.99
CA ASP A 208 -16.94 17.83 -8.72
C ASP A 208 -16.68 16.38 -9.16
N ASN A 209 -15.54 15.86 -8.77
CA ASN A 209 -15.16 14.48 -8.96
C ASN A 209 -15.19 13.69 -7.64
N PHE A 210 -15.25 12.36 -7.76
CA PHE A 210 -15.20 11.50 -6.59
C PHE A 210 -13.78 11.47 -6.02
N THR A 211 -13.63 11.89 -4.76
CA THR A 211 -12.52 11.51 -3.91
C THR A 211 -13.08 10.88 -2.63
N THR A 212 -12.40 9.87 -2.10
CA THR A 212 -12.87 9.12 -0.92
C THR A 212 -13.15 10.04 0.26
N LYS A 213 -12.26 11.00 0.52
CA LYS A 213 -12.37 11.95 1.64
C LYS A 213 -13.49 12.98 1.43
N SER A 214 -13.62 13.53 0.21
CA SER A 214 -14.71 14.45 -0.13
C SER A 214 -16.07 13.76 -0.04
N TYR A 215 -16.16 12.50 -0.47
CA TYR A 215 -17.37 11.69 -0.30
C TYR A 215 -17.73 11.48 1.17
N LEU A 216 -16.78 11.11 2.02
CA LEU A 216 -17.03 10.90 3.46
C LEU A 216 -17.46 12.17 4.19
N LEU A 217 -16.99 13.33 3.74
CA LEU A 217 -17.36 14.63 4.31
C LEU A 217 -18.63 15.24 3.68
N GLY A 218 -19.22 14.58 2.67
CA GLY A 218 -20.46 15.04 2.03
C GLY A 218 -20.28 16.06 0.91
N PHE A 219 -19.05 16.39 0.51
CA PHE A 219 -18.81 17.27 -0.64
C PHE A 219 -19.23 16.66 -1.97
N TYR A 220 -19.20 15.35 -2.07
CA TYR A 220 -19.58 14.63 -3.27
C TYR A 220 -20.67 13.62 -2.96
N ALA A 221 -21.77 13.70 -3.69
CA ALA A 221 -22.88 12.76 -3.63
C ALA A 221 -22.98 12.00 -4.96
N PRO A 222 -22.61 10.70 -5.01
CA PRO A 222 -22.73 9.93 -6.24
C PRO A 222 -24.19 9.79 -6.65
N GLN A 223 -24.43 9.76 -7.96
CA GLN A 223 -25.75 9.41 -8.47
C GLN A 223 -26.16 8.02 -7.96
N PRO A 224 -27.42 7.82 -7.56
CA PRO A 224 -27.87 6.53 -7.06
C PRO A 224 -27.66 5.43 -8.08
N GLY A 225 -27.18 4.27 -7.62
CA GLY A 225 -27.07 3.08 -8.44
C GLY A 225 -28.42 2.61 -9.01
N LYS A 226 -28.39 1.65 -9.95
CA LYS A 226 -29.62 1.15 -10.59
C LYS A 226 -30.69 0.80 -9.55
N GLN A 227 -31.88 1.38 -9.70
CA GLN A 227 -33.07 1.01 -8.94
C GLN A 227 -33.25 -0.52 -8.99
N GLY A 228 -33.17 -1.19 -7.84
CA GLY A 228 -33.36 -2.64 -7.74
C GLY A 228 -32.51 -3.33 -6.69
N LYS A 229 -31.30 -2.95 -6.45
CA LYS A 229 -30.54 -3.40 -5.27
C LYS A 229 -30.85 -2.43 -4.10
N LYS A 230 -31.79 -2.83 -3.24
CA LYS A 230 -32.03 -2.10 -1.98
C LYS A 230 -30.72 -2.08 -1.19
N SER A 231 -30.25 -0.88 -0.85
CA SER A 231 -29.15 -0.72 0.07
C SER A 231 -29.43 -1.54 1.34
N THR A 232 -28.47 -2.37 1.74
CA THR A 232 -28.55 -3.09 3.02
C THR A 232 -28.15 -2.23 4.20
N LEU A 233 -27.62 -1.03 3.92
CA LEU A 233 -27.20 -0.07 4.93
C LEU A 233 -28.42 0.62 5.53
N LYS A 234 -28.38 0.82 6.85
CA LYS A 234 -29.47 1.43 7.60
C LYS A 234 -28.96 2.57 8.46
N THR A 235 -29.84 3.53 8.70
CA THR A 235 -29.65 4.54 9.75
C THR A 235 -30.00 3.96 11.11
N ALA A 236 -29.70 4.69 12.18
CA ALA A 236 -30.12 4.34 13.55
C ALA A 236 -31.64 4.11 13.67
N GLN A 237 -32.43 4.81 12.87
CA GLN A 237 -33.89 4.67 12.81
C GLN A 237 -34.33 3.45 11.97
N GLY A 238 -33.40 2.74 11.34
CA GLY A 238 -33.69 1.58 10.50
C GLY A 238 -34.09 1.90 9.06
N THR A 239 -34.04 3.18 8.66
CA THR A 239 -34.28 3.62 7.28
C THR A 239 -33.07 3.28 6.38
N PRO A 240 -33.27 2.91 5.11
CA PRO A 240 -32.16 2.71 4.19
C PRO A 240 -31.34 4.00 4.00
N ARG A 241 -30.01 3.87 4.00
CA ARG A 241 -29.08 4.97 3.63
C ARG A 241 -28.22 4.57 2.45
N THR A 242 -27.82 5.56 1.68
CA THR A 242 -26.94 5.40 0.51
C THR A 242 -25.51 5.85 0.82
N GLN A 243 -25.34 6.81 1.72
CA GLN A 243 -24.02 7.26 2.13
C GLN A 243 -23.33 6.20 3.01
N VAL A 244 -22.10 5.88 2.66
CA VAL A 244 -21.25 4.92 3.36
C VAL A 244 -20.38 5.65 4.38
N THR A 245 -20.15 5.01 5.51
CA THR A 245 -19.19 5.45 6.53
C THR A 245 -18.05 4.45 6.62
N MET A 246 -16.98 4.78 7.34
CA MET A 246 -15.84 3.85 7.51
C MET A 246 -16.25 2.58 8.26
N GLU A 247 -17.23 2.67 9.16
CA GLU A 247 -17.74 1.54 9.96
C GLU A 247 -18.48 0.49 9.13
N ASP A 248 -18.85 0.80 7.89
CA ASP A 248 -19.48 -0.17 6.98
C ASP A 248 -18.48 -1.19 6.39
N GLY A 249 -17.19 -0.90 6.46
CA GLY A 249 -16.14 -1.77 5.93
C GLY A 249 -16.23 -2.00 4.42
N ILE A 250 -16.77 -1.03 3.66
CA ILE A 250 -16.88 -1.05 2.19
C ILE A 250 -15.70 -0.35 1.56
N LEU A 251 -15.33 0.80 2.13
CA LEU A 251 -14.18 1.58 1.69
C LEU A 251 -12.88 0.92 2.17
N GLN A 252 -11.90 0.92 1.31
CA GLN A 252 -10.56 0.43 1.61
C GLN A 252 -9.65 1.57 2.07
N PRO A 253 -8.60 1.27 2.85
CA PRO A 253 -7.54 2.22 3.13
C PRO A 253 -6.89 2.75 1.86
N ASP A 254 -6.25 3.91 1.97
CA ASP A 254 -5.58 4.54 0.85
C ASP A 254 -4.41 3.68 0.34
N TYR A 255 -4.27 3.61 -0.97
CA TYR A 255 -3.02 3.21 -1.60
C TYR A 255 -1.98 4.28 -1.33
N ARG A 256 -0.76 3.86 -1.12
CA ARG A 256 0.39 4.70 -0.84
C ARG A 256 1.66 4.06 -1.38
N LEU A 257 2.74 4.77 -1.38
CA LEU A 257 4.04 4.13 -1.55
C LEU A 257 4.35 3.23 -0.33
N PRO A 258 5.07 2.12 -0.49
CA PRO A 258 5.53 1.31 0.63
C PRO A 258 6.52 2.12 1.47
N THR A 259 6.58 1.86 2.78
CA THR A 259 7.70 2.36 3.57
C THR A 259 8.97 1.61 3.19
N GLU A 260 10.13 2.20 3.49
CA GLU A 260 11.41 1.55 3.19
C GLU A 260 11.51 0.16 3.83
N ALA A 261 11.05 0.03 5.08
CA ALA A 261 11.04 -1.23 5.79
C ALA A 261 10.06 -2.25 5.20
N GLU A 262 8.86 -1.81 4.79
CA GLU A 262 7.89 -2.67 4.11
C GLU A 262 8.45 -3.18 2.78
N TRP A 263 9.08 -2.30 2.02
CA TRP A 263 9.67 -2.66 0.74
C TRP A 263 10.79 -3.68 0.89
N GLU A 264 11.72 -3.45 1.81
CA GLU A 264 12.85 -4.37 2.07
C GLU A 264 12.37 -5.72 2.61
N TYR A 265 11.40 -5.71 3.54
CA TYR A 265 10.78 -6.94 4.05
C TYR A 265 10.08 -7.73 2.94
N ALA A 266 9.32 -7.05 2.07
CA ALA A 266 8.66 -7.66 0.94
C ALA A 266 9.66 -8.23 -0.08
N ALA A 267 10.76 -7.54 -0.33
CA ALA A 267 11.80 -7.99 -1.25
C ALA A 267 12.49 -9.27 -0.78
N LEU A 268 12.77 -9.38 0.52
CA LEU A 268 13.48 -10.54 1.06
C LEU A 268 12.64 -11.83 1.05
N GLY A 269 11.31 -11.73 1.06
CA GLY A 269 10.42 -12.88 0.83
C GLY A 269 10.60 -14.03 1.80
N TYR A 270 10.67 -13.78 3.10
CA TYR A 270 11.03 -14.74 4.15
C TYR A 270 10.14 -15.99 4.30
N ILE A 271 9.14 -16.21 3.44
CA ILE A 271 8.23 -17.37 3.56
C ILE A 271 9.00 -18.70 3.54
N SER A 272 10.09 -18.78 2.78
CA SER A 272 10.89 -20.00 2.65
C SER A 272 12.11 -20.05 3.58
N GLN A 273 12.38 -18.97 4.30
CA GLN A 273 13.55 -18.83 5.16
C GLN A 273 13.09 -18.56 6.60
N ASN A 274 12.60 -19.61 7.27
CA ASN A 274 12.55 -19.56 8.72
C ASN A 274 13.97 -19.82 9.26
N PRO A 275 14.70 -18.80 9.70
CA PRO A 275 15.95 -19.02 10.39
C PRO A 275 15.61 -19.81 11.66
N ARG A 276 16.03 -21.08 11.70
CA ARG A 276 15.89 -21.87 12.92
C ARG A 276 16.81 -21.26 13.96
N PRO A 277 16.29 -20.91 15.15
CA PRO A 277 17.14 -20.38 16.20
C PRO A 277 18.29 -21.37 16.45
N SER A 278 19.52 -20.88 16.50
CA SER A 278 20.65 -21.72 16.86
C SER A 278 20.43 -22.33 18.22
N GLN A 279 20.70 -23.62 18.35
CA GLN A 279 20.64 -24.31 19.65
C GLN A 279 21.82 -23.92 20.54
N LYS A 280 22.84 -23.23 20.02
CA LYS A 280 24.00 -22.77 20.79
C LYS A 280 23.69 -21.42 21.43
N GLU A 281 23.71 -21.38 22.76
CA GLU A 281 23.33 -20.20 23.55
C GLU A 281 24.05 -18.90 23.19
N GLY A 282 25.32 -18.97 22.76
CA GLY A 282 26.10 -17.79 22.35
C GLY A 282 25.83 -17.26 20.95
N LYS A 283 24.92 -17.90 20.17
CA LYS A 283 24.62 -17.54 18.79
C LYS A 283 23.14 -17.20 18.54
N ARG A 284 22.37 -17.07 19.59
CA ARG A 284 20.96 -16.67 19.47
C ARG A 284 20.83 -15.23 19.00
N GLY A 285 20.23 -15.04 17.84
CA GLY A 285 20.04 -13.75 17.22
C GLY A 285 21.04 -13.42 16.13
N GLU A 286 22.20 -14.04 16.09
CA GLU A 286 23.20 -13.88 15.01
C GLU A 286 22.71 -14.49 13.69
N GLU A 287 21.85 -15.51 13.74
CA GLU A 287 21.32 -16.16 12.54
C GLU A 287 20.53 -15.23 11.62
N LEU A 288 19.90 -14.24 12.19
CA LEU A 288 19.11 -13.25 11.44
C LEU A 288 20.00 -12.26 10.68
N ILE A 289 21.26 -12.12 11.10
CA ILE A 289 22.26 -11.26 10.47
C ILE A 289 23.13 -12.08 9.53
N MET A 290 23.69 -13.18 10.00
CA MET A 290 24.69 -13.98 9.26
C MET A 290 24.12 -14.77 8.07
N ASN A 291 22.83 -15.11 8.10
CA ASN A 291 22.17 -15.85 7.02
C ASN A 291 21.23 -14.96 6.19
N LYS A 292 21.42 -13.66 6.23
CA LYS A 292 20.63 -12.74 5.42
C LYS A 292 20.97 -12.93 3.95
N GLN A 293 19.94 -13.21 3.13
CA GLN A 293 20.14 -13.32 1.68
C GLN A 293 20.50 -11.97 1.08
N ILE A 294 21.40 -11.98 0.10
CA ILE A 294 21.85 -10.77 -0.59
C ILE A 294 20.79 -10.28 -1.57
N TYR A 295 20.09 -11.23 -2.25
CA TYR A 295 19.13 -10.94 -3.32
C TYR A 295 17.74 -11.49 -3.01
N PRO A 296 16.68 -10.99 -3.63
CA PRO A 296 15.29 -11.33 -3.30
C PRO A 296 14.81 -12.72 -3.75
N TRP A 297 15.56 -13.44 -4.54
CA TRP A 297 15.19 -14.78 -5.03
C TRP A 297 15.69 -15.90 -4.12
N SER A 298 14.82 -16.89 -3.89
CA SER A 298 15.04 -17.95 -2.88
C SER A 298 15.95 -19.09 -3.34
N HIS A 299 16.08 -19.34 -4.66
CA HIS A 299 16.80 -20.50 -5.18
C HIS A 299 18.29 -20.27 -5.44
N ASN A 300 18.74 -19.03 -5.45
CA ASN A 300 20.16 -18.69 -5.41
C ASN A 300 20.35 -17.35 -4.69
N PRO A 301 20.17 -17.29 -3.37
CA PRO A 301 20.10 -16.03 -2.63
C PRO A 301 21.37 -15.17 -2.69
N ASN A 302 22.49 -15.75 -3.08
CA ASN A 302 23.80 -15.08 -3.12
C ASN A 302 24.37 -14.95 -4.54
N GLY A 303 23.61 -15.32 -5.57
CA GLY A 303 24.08 -15.29 -6.96
C GLY A 303 23.04 -14.73 -7.92
N MET A 304 23.48 -14.34 -9.10
CA MET A 304 22.68 -13.69 -10.13
C MET A 304 22.13 -14.64 -11.20
N ARG A 305 22.49 -15.94 -11.13
CA ARG A 305 22.06 -16.94 -12.09
C ARG A 305 21.28 -18.05 -11.42
N ASP A 306 20.31 -18.59 -12.14
CA ASP A 306 19.53 -19.73 -11.69
C ASP A 306 20.41 -20.99 -11.60
N THR A 307 20.40 -21.65 -10.46
CA THR A 307 21.17 -22.88 -10.19
C THR A 307 20.33 -24.15 -10.33
N ARG A 308 19.02 -24.04 -10.58
CA ARG A 308 18.15 -25.19 -10.73
C ARG A 308 18.50 -25.97 -11.99
N HIS A 309 18.48 -27.29 -11.90
CA HIS A 309 18.68 -28.15 -13.06
C HIS A 309 17.52 -28.01 -14.07
N GLY A 310 17.86 -28.10 -15.34
CA GLY A 310 16.90 -28.04 -16.44
C GLY A 310 17.07 -26.80 -17.32
N SER A 311 16.01 -26.40 -18.00
CA SER A 311 16.01 -25.29 -18.97
C SER A 311 16.31 -23.91 -18.36
N TRP A 312 16.17 -23.79 -17.05
CA TRP A 312 16.39 -22.54 -16.32
C TRP A 312 17.85 -22.34 -15.86
N GLN A 313 18.63 -23.41 -15.88
CA GLN A 313 20.00 -23.40 -15.35
C GLN A 313 20.86 -22.36 -16.07
N GLY A 314 21.46 -21.46 -15.31
CA GLY A 314 22.34 -20.42 -15.82
C GLY A 314 21.62 -19.16 -16.32
N MET A 315 20.28 -19.14 -16.38
CA MET A 315 19.53 -17.92 -16.76
C MET A 315 19.74 -16.82 -15.73
N MET A 316 19.72 -15.57 -16.19
CA MET A 316 19.79 -14.41 -15.31
C MET A 316 18.50 -14.27 -14.51
N LEU A 317 18.62 -13.83 -13.26
CA LEU A 317 17.50 -13.71 -12.32
C LEU A 317 16.94 -12.28 -12.23
N ALA A 318 17.62 -11.32 -12.84
CA ALA A 318 17.21 -9.92 -12.89
C ALA A 318 17.80 -9.21 -14.11
N ASN A 319 17.21 -8.07 -14.45
CA ASN A 319 17.70 -7.13 -15.44
C ASN A 319 18.63 -6.12 -14.76
N PHE A 320 19.92 -6.10 -15.11
CA PHE A 320 20.93 -5.22 -14.51
C PHE A 320 22.18 -5.12 -15.39
N LYS A 321 22.97 -4.09 -15.17
CA LYS A 321 24.26 -3.88 -15.84
C LYS A 321 25.35 -4.81 -15.26
N ARG A 322 25.98 -5.62 -16.11
CA ARG A 322 27.04 -6.56 -15.69
C ARG A 322 28.45 -5.97 -15.78
N GLY A 323 28.66 -5.04 -16.69
CA GLY A 323 29.95 -4.41 -16.92
C GLY A 323 29.85 -3.21 -17.84
N ASN A 324 30.96 -2.55 -18.11
CA ASN A 324 30.99 -1.45 -19.07
C ASN A 324 30.65 -1.97 -20.47
N GLY A 325 29.58 -1.41 -21.08
CA GLY A 325 29.08 -1.84 -22.37
C GLY A 325 28.30 -3.17 -22.34
N ASP A 326 28.13 -3.80 -21.17
CA ASP A 326 27.42 -5.06 -21.02
C ASP A 326 26.13 -4.87 -20.19
N TYR A 327 25.06 -4.47 -20.87
CA TYR A 327 23.72 -4.38 -20.32
C TYR A 327 22.90 -5.65 -20.57
N ALA A 328 22.89 -6.15 -21.81
CA ALA A 328 22.10 -7.31 -22.20
C ALA A 328 22.91 -8.63 -22.24
N GLY A 329 24.23 -8.55 -22.13
CA GLY A 329 25.12 -9.69 -22.27
C GLY A 329 25.58 -9.97 -23.71
N VAL A 330 26.45 -10.98 -23.83
CA VAL A 330 26.99 -11.37 -25.11
C VAL A 330 25.91 -12.02 -25.98
N ALA A 331 25.81 -11.59 -27.24
CA ALA A 331 24.83 -12.13 -28.19
C ALA A 331 24.96 -13.66 -28.30
N GLY A 332 23.82 -14.36 -28.22
CA GLY A 332 23.76 -15.82 -28.26
C GLY A 332 24.10 -16.54 -26.94
N GLY A 333 24.47 -15.80 -25.89
CA GLY A 333 24.69 -16.36 -24.55
C GLY A 333 23.41 -16.37 -23.72
N LEU A 334 23.54 -16.89 -22.48
CA LEU A 334 22.46 -16.80 -21.48
C LEU A 334 22.44 -15.39 -20.89
N ASN A 335 21.50 -14.58 -21.34
CA ASN A 335 21.36 -13.15 -21.04
C ASN A 335 20.09 -12.88 -20.27
N ASP A 336 19.91 -11.63 -19.84
CA ASP A 336 18.63 -11.11 -19.35
C ASP A 336 17.71 -10.61 -20.49
N ASP A 337 18.21 -10.59 -21.74
CA ASP A 337 17.53 -10.18 -22.97
C ASP A 337 16.99 -8.73 -22.94
N ALA A 338 17.51 -7.89 -22.06
CA ALA A 338 17.08 -6.52 -21.87
C ALA A 338 18.26 -5.53 -21.99
N ILE A 339 18.13 -4.55 -22.89
CA ILE A 339 19.11 -3.45 -23.02
C ILE A 339 18.79 -2.33 -22.03
N TYR A 340 17.53 -2.05 -21.86
CA TYR A 340 16.94 -1.08 -20.93
C TYR A 340 15.99 -1.82 -19.99
N THR A 341 14.82 -1.26 -19.76
CA THR A 341 13.76 -1.93 -18.98
C THR A 341 13.21 -3.18 -19.69
N SER A 342 12.61 -4.07 -18.94
CA SER A 342 11.90 -5.26 -19.41
C SER A 342 10.46 -5.28 -18.92
N ASP A 343 9.63 -6.21 -19.43
CA ASP A 343 8.27 -6.42 -18.94
C ASP A 343 8.25 -6.63 -17.41
N VAL A 344 7.27 -6.07 -16.72
CA VAL A 344 7.13 -6.13 -15.26
C VAL A 344 6.99 -7.55 -14.69
N LYS A 345 6.93 -8.58 -15.55
CA LYS A 345 6.87 -10.01 -15.18
C LYS A 345 7.95 -10.86 -15.83
N SER A 346 9.00 -10.26 -16.37
CA SER A 346 10.03 -10.99 -17.12
C SER A 346 10.83 -11.99 -16.30
N PHE A 347 10.98 -11.76 -15.00
CA PHE A 347 11.81 -12.56 -14.12
C PHE A 347 10.99 -13.32 -13.08
N TYR A 348 11.62 -14.25 -12.39
CA TYR A 348 10.98 -15.04 -11.34
C TYR A 348 10.53 -14.18 -10.17
N PRO A 349 9.31 -14.39 -9.66
CA PRO A 349 8.86 -13.73 -8.45
C PRO A 349 9.59 -14.29 -7.22
N ASN A 350 9.67 -13.47 -6.17
CA ASN A 350 10.20 -13.90 -4.87
C ASN A 350 9.19 -14.80 -4.10
N GLY A 351 9.50 -15.15 -2.85
CA GLY A 351 8.68 -16.01 -2.01
C GLY A 351 7.26 -15.49 -1.74
N PHE A 352 7.01 -14.20 -1.80
CA PHE A 352 5.66 -13.61 -1.70
C PHE A 352 4.93 -13.52 -3.04
N GLY A 353 5.59 -13.87 -4.14
CA GLY A 353 5.03 -13.76 -5.49
C GLY A 353 5.18 -12.37 -6.10
N LEU A 354 6.13 -11.57 -5.63
CA LEU A 354 6.45 -10.23 -6.12
C LEU A 354 7.53 -10.30 -7.19
N TYR A 355 7.29 -9.61 -8.30
CA TYR A 355 8.20 -9.56 -9.43
C TYR A 355 9.15 -8.35 -9.31
N ASN A 356 10.34 -8.49 -9.87
CA ASN A 356 11.33 -7.42 -10.06
C ASN A 356 11.64 -6.60 -8.78
N MET A 357 11.69 -7.29 -7.62
CA MET A 357 12.14 -6.65 -6.38
C MET A 357 13.66 -6.39 -6.38
N ALA A 358 14.34 -6.67 -7.48
CA ALA A 358 15.73 -6.34 -7.75
C ALA A 358 15.93 -6.23 -9.26
N GLY A 359 16.56 -5.15 -9.70
CA GLY A 359 16.77 -4.86 -11.12
C GLY A 359 15.52 -4.31 -11.81
N ASN A 360 15.55 -4.20 -13.11
CA ASN A 360 14.58 -3.55 -13.97
C ASN A 360 14.50 -2.04 -13.70
N VAL A 361 13.71 -1.59 -12.72
CA VAL A 361 13.72 -0.20 -12.25
C VAL A 361 13.84 -0.14 -10.74
N SER A 362 14.59 0.84 -10.24
CA SER A 362 14.56 1.20 -8.83
C SER A 362 13.19 1.77 -8.48
N GLU A 363 12.77 1.65 -7.23
CA GLU A 363 11.42 1.99 -6.82
C GLU A 363 11.40 3.02 -5.71
N TRP A 364 10.58 4.06 -5.91
CA TRP A 364 10.30 5.03 -4.88
C TRP A 364 9.65 4.39 -3.66
N VAL A 365 10.11 4.77 -2.48
CA VAL A 365 9.46 4.47 -1.20
C VAL A 365 9.01 5.75 -0.50
N ALA A 366 8.20 5.61 0.53
CA ALA A 366 7.59 6.75 1.21
C ALA A 366 8.60 7.59 2.03
N ASP A 367 9.68 6.95 2.49
CA ASP A 367 10.58 7.50 3.49
C ASP A 367 11.44 8.66 2.97
N VAL A 368 11.69 9.61 3.86
CA VAL A 368 12.72 10.63 3.67
C VAL A 368 14.08 10.01 3.94
N TYR A 369 15.05 10.30 3.07
CA TYR A 369 16.41 9.82 3.24
C TYR A 369 17.12 10.54 4.38
N ARG A 370 17.78 9.77 5.26
CA ARG A 370 18.72 10.25 6.27
C ARG A 370 19.87 9.26 6.37
N PRO A 371 21.12 9.72 6.27
CA PRO A 371 22.28 8.86 6.47
C PRO A 371 22.46 8.54 7.95
N LEU A 372 23.02 7.38 8.26
CA LEU A 372 23.60 6.98 9.55
C LEU A 372 22.72 7.11 10.82
N THR A 373 21.42 7.30 10.71
CA THR A 373 20.56 7.44 11.89
C THR A 373 19.96 6.11 12.33
N LEU A 374 20.45 5.58 13.44
CA LEU A 374 19.91 4.40 14.10
C LEU A 374 18.75 4.72 15.06
N LEU A 375 18.69 5.95 15.56
CA LEU A 375 17.87 6.33 16.72
C LEU A 375 16.48 6.89 16.37
N ASP A 376 16.21 7.21 15.11
CA ASP A 376 15.04 8.02 14.75
C ASP A 376 13.85 7.22 14.22
N ALA A 377 13.94 5.91 14.15
CA ALA A 377 12.83 5.05 13.73
C ALA A 377 12.45 4.11 14.87
N ASP A 378 11.14 3.99 15.12
CA ASP A 378 10.62 3.02 16.07
C ASP A 378 10.92 1.59 15.62
N ASP A 379 11.01 0.66 16.58
CA ASP A 379 11.22 -0.76 16.31
C ASP A 379 10.03 -1.40 15.59
N VAL A 380 8.85 -0.81 15.69
CA VAL A 380 7.59 -1.28 15.09
C VAL A 380 7.06 -0.26 14.09
N ALA A 381 6.75 -0.71 12.88
CA ALA A 381 6.27 0.12 11.77
C ALA A 381 7.19 1.32 11.47
N PRO A 382 8.49 1.10 11.29
CA PRO A 382 9.45 2.18 11.11
C PRO A 382 9.11 3.00 9.87
N TYR A 383 9.11 4.32 10.04
CA TYR A 383 8.86 5.28 8.97
C TYR A 383 9.49 6.63 9.26
N ARG A 384 10.17 7.20 8.29
CA ARG A 384 10.75 8.54 8.37
C ARG A 384 10.02 9.48 7.42
N GLY A 385 9.73 10.69 7.90
CA GLY A 385 9.05 11.70 7.09
C GLY A 385 7.60 11.92 7.48
N ASN A 386 7.17 11.50 8.68
CA ASN A 386 5.86 11.83 9.19
C ASN A 386 5.67 13.35 9.25
N LYS A 387 4.62 13.82 8.56
CA LYS A 387 4.13 15.19 8.68
C LYS A 387 2.72 15.14 9.25
N TYR A 388 2.56 15.68 10.46
CA TYR A 388 1.25 15.75 11.07
C TYR A 388 0.48 16.94 10.51
N GLN A 389 -0.63 16.64 9.86
CA GLN A 389 -1.47 17.61 9.18
C GLN A 389 -2.88 17.53 9.72
N LYS A 390 -3.57 18.65 9.71
CA LYS A 390 -5.01 18.75 9.98
C LYS A 390 -5.74 19.28 8.76
N MET A 391 -7.02 18.97 8.63
CA MET A 391 -7.86 19.55 7.59
C MET A 391 -7.91 21.07 7.75
N LEU A 392 -7.75 21.80 6.65
CA LEU A 392 -7.82 23.26 6.66
C LEU A 392 -9.26 23.70 6.94
N ILE A 393 -9.45 24.34 8.09
CA ILE A 393 -10.74 24.90 8.51
C ILE A 393 -10.85 26.32 7.95
N VAL A 394 -11.91 26.56 7.17
CA VAL A 394 -12.26 27.88 6.62
C VAL A 394 -13.27 28.56 7.54
N ASP A 395 -14.30 27.84 7.94
CA ASP A 395 -15.31 28.33 8.88
C ASP A 395 -15.36 27.44 10.12
N SER A 396 -14.88 27.97 11.25
CA SER A 396 -14.87 27.27 12.53
C SER A 396 -16.25 27.20 13.19
N THR A 397 -17.19 28.05 12.76
CA THR A 397 -18.53 28.16 13.35
C THR A 397 -19.52 27.19 12.72
N SER A 398 -19.27 26.78 11.49
CA SER A 398 -20.14 25.85 10.79
C SER A 398 -20.02 24.41 11.33
N ALA A 399 -21.17 23.80 11.57
CA ALA A 399 -21.27 22.37 11.86
C ALA A 399 -21.27 21.50 10.60
N ASP A 400 -21.56 22.08 9.43
CA ASP A 400 -21.57 21.38 8.15
C ASP A 400 -20.13 21.22 7.63
N PRO A 401 -19.64 19.98 7.44
CA PRO A 401 -18.29 19.74 6.91
C PRO A 401 -18.04 20.43 5.57
N THR A 402 -19.05 20.59 4.72
CA THR A 402 -18.91 21.15 3.37
C THR A 402 -18.61 22.65 3.37
N THR A 403 -19.05 23.38 4.37
CA THR A 403 -18.72 24.79 4.56
C THR A 403 -17.52 24.98 5.48
N ARG A 404 -17.26 24.00 6.34
CA ARG A 404 -16.19 24.06 7.34
C ARG A 404 -14.80 23.85 6.76
N PHE A 405 -14.63 22.95 5.79
CA PHE A 405 -13.33 22.55 5.25
C PHE A 405 -13.11 23.04 3.83
N ALA A 406 -11.86 23.31 3.48
CA ALA A 406 -11.47 23.72 2.12
C ALA A 406 -11.19 22.52 1.23
N ARG A 407 -11.44 22.69 -0.09
CA ARG A 407 -10.99 21.79 -1.15
C ARG A 407 -9.92 22.48 -2.02
N ASP A 408 -9.12 21.71 -2.71
CA ASP A 408 -8.19 22.17 -3.74
C ASP A 408 -8.86 22.15 -5.13
N SER A 409 -8.14 22.58 -6.15
CA SER A 409 -8.60 22.58 -7.55
C SER A 409 -8.86 21.19 -8.13
N MET A 410 -8.43 20.14 -7.45
CA MET A 410 -8.71 18.75 -7.81
C MET A 410 -9.91 18.16 -7.05
N GLY A 411 -10.61 18.96 -6.25
CA GLY A 411 -11.73 18.51 -5.41
C GLY A 411 -11.30 17.73 -4.16
N ARG A 412 -10.02 17.67 -3.86
CA ARG A 412 -9.48 17.00 -2.66
C ARG A 412 -9.55 17.94 -1.46
N VAL A 413 -9.77 17.37 -0.28
CA VAL A 413 -9.75 18.13 0.97
C VAL A 413 -8.36 18.67 1.25
N LYS A 414 -8.26 19.98 1.51
CA LYS A 414 -6.98 20.64 1.84
C LYS A 414 -6.54 20.32 3.26
N TYR A 415 -5.24 20.10 3.41
CA TYR A 415 -4.59 19.91 4.71
C TYR A 415 -3.62 21.06 4.97
N THR A 416 -3.42 21.37 6.23
CA THR A 416 -2.41 22.32 6.71
C THR A 416 -1.57 21.66 7.79
N ASP A 417 -0.31 22.03 7.87
CA ASP A 417 0.59 21.51 8.89
C ASP A 417 0.11 21.96 10.29
N VAL A 418 0.32 21.10 11.27
CA VAL A 418 0.06 21.42 12.68
C VAL A 418 1.11 22.42 13.15
N THR A 419 0.68 23.51 13.77
CA THR A 419 1.60 24.55 14.28
C THR A 419 2.32 24.09 15.54
N ASP A 420 3.49 24.67 15.81
CA ASP A 420 4.29 24.33 16.99
C ASP A 420 3.52 24.60 18.29
N LYS A 421 2.66 25.63 18.33
CA LYS A 421 1.78 25.89 19.47
C LYS A 421 0.77 24.77 19.74
N GLU A 422 0.24 24.17 18.67
CA GLU A 422 -0.70 23.05 18.79
C GLU A 422 0.00 21.75 19.18
N SER A 423 1.27 21.59 18.78
CA SER A 423 2.07 20.41 19.08
C SER A 423 2.68 20.43 20.48
N MET A 424 2.84 21.59 21.09
CA MET A 424 3.67 21.83 22.28
C MET A 424 3.24 21.03 23.52
N MET A 425 1.97 20.67 23.65
CA MET A 425 1.43 19.88 24.78
C MET A 425 0.93 18.49 24.38
N ARG A 426 1.14 18.08 23.14
CA ARG A 426 0.58 16.82 22.60
C ARG A 426 1.62 16.03 21.84
N ARG A 427 2.12 14.95 22.41
CA ARG A 427 3.10 14.07 21.74
C ARG A 427 2.63 13.57 20.37
N ASN A 428 1.35 13.29 20.22
CA ASN A 428 0.74 12.83 18.96
C ASN A 428 0.59 13.92 17.89
N TYR A 429 0.97 15.15 18.19
CA TYR A 429 1.03 16.27 17.24
C TYR A 429 2.45 16.77 16.99
N GLN A 430 3.44 16.21 17.69
CA GLN A 430 4.83 16.52 17.39
C GLN A 430 5.16 16.05 15.98
N ARG A 431 5.90 16.86 15.23
CA ARG A 431 6.44 16.41 13.95
C ARG A 431 7.23 15.13 14.20
N GLY A 432 6.93 14.10 13.42
CA GLY A 432 7.87 13.01 13.25
C GLY A 432 9.19 13.64 12.84
N ASN A 433 10.27 13.28 13.52
CA ASN A 433 11.52 13.97 13.37
C ASN A 433 12.03 13.89 11.94
N VAL A 434 11.81 14.96 11.18
CA VAL A 434 12.29 15.12 9.81
C VAL A 434 13.70 15.75 9.84
N ILE A 435 14.05 16.35 10.97
CA ILE A 435 15.33 17.02 11.15
C ILE A 435 16.41 15.95 11.19
N ASN A 436 17.41 16.10 10.35
CA ASN A 436 18.56 15.24 10.37
C ASN A 436 19.30 15.44 11.69
N PHE A 437 19.58 14.34 12.36
CA PHE A 437 20.37 14.34 13.58
C PHE A 437 21.75 15.00 13.41
N ILE A 438 22.37 14.90 12.23
CA ILE A 438 23.67 15.52 11.93
C ILE A 438 23.51 16.97 11.49
N ASP A 439 22.47 17.28 10.71
CA ASP A 439 22.28 18.58 10.07
C ASP A 439 21.21 19.43 10.77
N GLY A 440 20.52 18.89 11.75
CA GLY A 440 19.35 19.50 12.39
C GLY A 440 19.60 20.08 13.77
N ASP A 441 20.78 19.90 14.32
CA ASP A 441 21.13 20.58 15.56
C ASP A 441 21.54 22.04 15.31
N SER A 442 21.41 22.87 16.33
CA SER A 442 21.76 24.31 16.25
C SER A 442 23.24 24.53 15.96
N LEU A 443 24.10 23.57 16.29
CA LEU A 443 25.54 23.62 16.03
C LEU A 443 25.84 23.35 14.56
N SER A 444 25.20 22.36 13.95
CA SER A 444 25.32 22.09 12.51
C SER A 444 24.76 23.25 11.68
N GLN A 445 23.64 23.85 12.10
CA GLN A 445 23.10 25.04 11.45
C GLN A 445 24.04 26.23 11.51
N SER A 446 24.70 26.46 12.65
CA SER A 446 25.59 27.59 12.82
C SER A 446 26.96 27.41 12.15
N ASN A 447 27.49 26.18 12.13
CA ASN A 447 28.83 25.90 11.60
C ASN A 447 28.87 25.70 10.09
N TYR A 448 27.80 25.18 9.50
CA TYR A 448 27.82 24.76 8.09
C TYR A 448 26.83 25.50 7.19
N GLY A 449 26.01 26.37 7.71
CA GLY A 449 24.96 27.04 6.91
C GLY A 449 23.93 26.04 6.41
N TYR A 450 22.89 25.83 7.17
CA TYR A 450 21.83 24.86 6.90
C TYR A 450 21.31 24.96 5.46
N GLY A 451 21.36 23.86 4.74
CA GLY A 451 20.92 23.77 3.35
C GLY A 451 22.00 24.01 2.30
N ASN A 452 23.20 24.48 2.68
CA ASN A 452 24.28 24.75 1.73
C ASN A 452 25.44 23.74 1.77
N THR A 453 25.44 22.80 2.71
CA THR A 453 26.59 21.91 2.98
C THR A 453 26.30 20.43 2.76
N THR A 454 25.03 20.02 2.70
CA THR A 454 24.66 18.65 2.37
C THR A 454 23.76 18.60 1.15
N LEU A 455 23.92 17.56 0.34
CA LEU A 455 23.04 17.28 -0.79
C LEU A 455 21.72 16.63 -0.33
N VAL A 456 21.52 16.48 0.97
CA VAL A 456 20.36 15.82 1.58
C VAL A 456 19.44 16.86 2.19
N SER A 457 18.22 16.94 1.69
CA SER A 457 17.18 17.83 2.19
C SER A 457 16.00 17.05 2.77
N ASP A 458 15.03 17.74 3.38
CA ASP A 458 13.75 17.13 3.81
C ASP A 458 12.89 16.64 2.63
N LYS A 459 13.28 16.98 1.42
CA LYS A 459 12.65 16.56 0.17
C LYS A 459 13.34 15.36 -0.48
N SER A 460 14.51 14.96 0.05
CA SER A 460 15.24 13.80 -0.45
C SER A 460 14.50 12.52 -0.07
N ARG A 461 14.04 11.78 -1.06
CA ARG A 461 13.27 10.54 -0.91
C ARG A 461 14.10 9.33 -1.25
N VAL A 462 13.87 8.24 -0.52
CA VAL A 462 14.58 6.98 -0.74
C VAL A 462 14.01 6.25 -1.96
N TYR A 463 14.89 5.61 -2.71
CA TYR A 463 14.53 4.60 -3.70
C TYR A 463 15.43 3.37 -3.56
N LYS A 464 14.90 2.20 -3.94
CA LYS A 464 15.51 0.88 -3.65
C LYS A 464 15.43 -0.07 -4.84
N GLY A 465 16.15 -1.19 -4.77
CA GLY A 465 16.02 -2.33 -5.67
C GLY A 465 17.02 -2.39 -6.83
N GLY A 466 17.72 -1.31 -7.10
CA GLY A 466 18.58 -1.22 -8.30
C GLY A 466 17.78 -1.24 -9.61
N SER A 467 18.45 -0.98 -10.72
CA SER A 467 17.83 -0.82 -12.03
C SER A 467 18.63 -1.52 -13.13
N TRP A 468 18.09 -1.52 -14.35
CA TRP A 468 18.76 -2.00 -15.57
C TRP A 468 20.13 -1.35 -15.82
N ALA A 469 20.35 -0.14 -15.31
CA ALA A 469 21.61 0.61 -15.47
C ALA A 469 22.59 0.42 -14.31
N ASP A 470 22.20 -0.29 -13.26
CA ASP A 470 22.97 -0.47 -12.03
C ASP A 470 23.72 -1.81 -12.00
N TYR A 471 24.88 -1.82 -11.35
CA TYR A 471 25.60 -3.05 -11.06
C TYR A 471 24.91 -3.89 -9.99
N ALA A 472 25.24 -5.17 -9.92
CA ALA A 472 24.69 -6.17 -9.01
C ALA A 472 24.66 -5.74 -7.53
N TYR A 473 25.62 -4.94 -7.08
CA TYR A 473 25.66 -4.39 -5.72
C TYR A 473 24.34 -3.68 -5.34
N TRP A 474 23.81 -2.84 -6.25
CA TRP A 474 22.62 -2.05 -5.99
C TRP A 474 21.31 -2.85 -5.98
N LEU A 475 21.35 -4.11 -6.44
CA LEU A 475 20.21 -5.00 -6.46
C LEU A 475 19.91 -5.64 -5.10
N SER A 476 20.84 -5.52 -4.15
CA SER A 476 20.58 -5.97 -2.78
C SER A 476 19.47 -5.13 -2.13
N PRO A 477 18.44 -5.77 -1.53
CA PRO A 477 17.36 -5.05 -0.88
C PRO A 477 17.81 -4.12 0.25
N GLY A 478 18.97 -4.37 0.86
CA GLY A 478 19.54 -3.54 1.90
C GLY A 478 20.14 -2.23 1.41
N THR A 479 20.49 -2.10 0.12
CA THR A 479 21.04 -0.87 -0.43
C THR A 479 19.98 0.22 -0.49
N ARG A 480 20.38 1.46 -0.32
CA ARG A 480 19.50 2.62 -0.36
C ARG A 480 20.18 3.78 -1.05
N ARG A 481 19.41 4.46 -1.87
CA ARG A 481 19.81 5.69 -2.55
C ARG A 481 18.70 6.72 -2.40
N TYR A 482 18.99 7.95 -2.78
CA TYR A 482 18.01 9.04 -2.68
C TYR A 482 18.07 9.95 -3.89
N MET A 483 16.98 10.66 -4.09
CA MET A 483 16.83 11.73 -5.05
C MET A 483 15.77 12.71 -4.54
N GLU A 484 15.79 13.96 -4.97
CA GLU A 484 14.79 14.95 -4.59
C GLU A 484 13.39 14.55 -5.08
N GLU A 485 12.35 14.87 -4.29
CA GLU A 485 10.96 14.40 -4.52
C GLU A 485 10.32 14.93 -5.82
N ASP A 486 10.91 15.92 -6.47
CA ASP A 486 10.49 16.51 -7.75
C ASP A 486 11.37 16.09 -8.94
N GLN A 487 12.45 15.39 -8.69
CA GLN A 487 13.31 14.83 -9.74
C GLN A 487 12.80 13.47 -10.23
N SER A 488 13.22 13.12 -11.43
CA SER A 488 12.87 11.86 -12.08
C SER A 488 14.08 11.26 -12.82
N SER A 489 14.01 9.97 -13.14
CA SER A 489 15.08 9.26 -13.87
C SER A 489 14.50 8.15 -14.75
N ALA A 490 15.22 7.79 -15.81
CA ALA A 490 14.93 6.60 -16.63
C ALA A 490 15.13 5.26 -15.87
N THR A 491 15.71 5.32 -14.69
CA THR A 491 16.03 4.16 -13.86
C THR A 491 15.11 3.99 -12.65
N VAL A 492 14.18 4.92 -12.44
CA VAL A 492 13.31 4.94 -11.25
C VAL A 492 11.84 4.92 -11.65
N GLY A 493 11.14 3.93 -11.13
CA GLY A 493 9.69 3.77 -11.18
C GLY A 493 9.11 3.66 -9.77
N PHE A 494 7.99 2.95 -9.60
CA PHE A 494 7.38 2.74 -8.29
C PHE A 494 6.37 1.58 -8.29
N ARG A 495 6.01 1.12 -7.10
CA ARG A 495 4.86 0.27 -6.83
C ARG A 495 4.06 0.80 -5.66
N CYS A 496 2.77 0.48 -5.60
CA CYS A 496 1.91 0.91 -4.50
C CYS A 496 1.83 -0.17 -3.41
N ALA A 497 1.51 0.28 -2.21
CA ALA A 497 1.18 -0.55 -1.06
C ALA A 497 -0.13 -0.06 -0.42
N MET A 498 -0.71 -0.87 0.47
CA MET A 498 -1.89 -0.52 1.24
C MET A 498 -1.80 -1.18 2.63
N SER A 499 -2.16 -0.43 3.66
CA SER A 499 -2.14 -0.95 5.02
C SER A 499 -3.20 -2.03 5.22
N ARG A 500 -2.85 -3.09 5.94
CA ARG A 500 -3.79 -4.12 6.38
C ARG A 500 -4.52 -3.66 7.63
N MET A 501 -5.85 -3.77 7.61
CA MET A 501 -6.71 -3.53 8.76
C MET A 501 -7.11 -4.87 9.40
N GLY A 502 -7.11 -4.92 10.72
CA GLY A 502 -7.53 -6.11 11.47
C GLY A 502 -6.40 -7.10 11.75
N SER A 503 -6.71 -8.39 11.71
CA SER A 503 -5.76 -9.44 12.07
C SER A 503 -4.56 -9.54 11.13
N THR A 504 -3.37 -9.78 11.68
CA THR A 504 -2.13 -9.93 10.93
C THR A 504 -2.10 -11.15 10.00
N GLU A 505 -2.84 -12.22 10.35
CA GLU A 505 -2.87 -13.47 9.58
C GLU A 505 -4.19 -13.70 8.80
N GLY A 506 -5.06 -12.70 8.77
CA GLY A 506 -6.42 -12.81 8.24
C GLY A 506 -7.43 -13.27 9.30
N ASN A 507 -8.70 -12.96 9.05
CA ASN A 507 -9.78 -13.20 10.02
C ASN A 507 -10.14 -14.69 10.16
N LYS A 508 -9.64 -15.55 9.28
CA LYS A 508 -9.88 -17.01 9.32
C LYS A 508 -9.00 -17.72 10.31
N ARG A 509 -7.84 -17.17 10.66
CA ARG A 509 -6.96 -17.69 11.70
C ARG A 509 -7.14 -16.84 12.94
N LYS A 510 -7.69 -17.43 13.98
CA LYS A 510 -7.75 -16.81 15.29
C LYS A 510 -6.35 -16.86 15.90
N THR A 511 -5.66 -15.74 15.89
CA THR A 511 -4.41 -15.57 16.62
C THR A 511 -4.70 -15.48 18.12
N GLY A 512 -3.83 -16.00 18.95
CA GLY A 512 -3.99 -15.97 20.40
C GLY A 512 -4.78 -17.17 20.96
N ASN A 513 -5.76 -16.95 21.78
CA ASN A 513 -6.44 -17.98 22.60
C ASN A 513 -7.35 -18.96 21.81
N TRP A 514 -7.07 -19.30 20.56
CA TRP A 514 -7.90 -20.23 19.76
C TRP A 514 -8.10 -21.59 20.43
N TRP A 515 -7.23 -21.99 21.34
CA TRP A 515 -7.37 -23.18 22.18
C TRP A 515 -8.56 -23.12 23.14
N LYS A 516 -8.97 -21.92 23.58
CA LYS A 516 -10.13 -21.75 24.46
C LYS A 516 -11.45 -22.02 23.73
N ASP A 517 -11.55 -21.62 22.46
CA ASP A 517 -12.78 -21.80 21.67
C ASP A 517 -13.10 -23.28 21.40
N LYS A 518 -12.09 -24.15 21.32
CA LYS A 518 -12.30 -25.60 21.19
C LYS A 518 -12.76 -26.26 22.48
N ARG A 519 -12.39 -25.69 23.63
CA ARG A 519 -12.83 -26.22 24.94
C ARG A 519 -14.25 -25.79 25.31
N GLN A 520 -14.73 -24.67 24.80
CA GLN A 520 -16.11 -24.21 25.04
C GLN A 520 -17.15 -24.92 24.16
N LYS A 521 -16.74 -25.65 23.13
CA LYS A 521 -17.63 -26.45 22.26
C LYS A 521 -17.71 -27.93 22.65
N ARG A 522 -17.14 -28.32 23.73
CA ARG A 522 -17.36 -29.61 24.40
C ARG A 522 -18.22 -29.38 25.64
#